data_85f99ce14caf2322becac7f9fe009117
#
_entry.id   85f99ce14caf2322becac7f9fe009117
#
_cell.length_a   1.000
_cell.length_b   1.000
_cell.length_c   1.000
_cell.angle_alpha   90.00
_cell.angle_beta   90.00
_cell.angle_gamma   90.00
#
_symmetry.space_group_name_H-M   'P 1'
#
loop_
_entity.id
_entity.type
_entity.pdbx_description
1 polymer ?
#
loop_
_entity_poly.entity_id
_entity_poly.type
_entity_poly.pdbx_seq_one_letter_code
_entity_poly.pdbx_strand_id
1 'polypeptide(L)'
;MNTFVKIEKSGNRFNAWDAEGTKWTSEISTGTRKNAFEAGMALERRINKSGNPYWCKVPLSEFEASLVPEFDMSSVEVPSEHAEVLNFIHSSYKLKPRGLVMKELKWKYLVRGAVRGKNLLMTGPAGCGKTMAAKSLVNALDRPDFYFNLGATQDPRSTLIGNTHFDKKKGTYFSESLFVKAISTPNAVILLDELSRAHPDAWNILMTVLDNGQRYLRLDEADGSETVKVAEGVTFVATANIGNEYTST
;
A
#
# COMPACT_ATOMS: atom_id res chain seq x y z
N MET A 1 -6.72 15.34 29.00
CA MET A 1 -6.39 15.49 27.56
C MET A 1 -5.39 16.62 27.42
N ASN A 2 -4.30 16.36 26.69
CA ASN A 2 -3.36 17.42 26.35
C ASN A 2 -3.95 18.26 25.23
N THR A 3 -4.06 19.59 25.46
CA THR A 3 -4.58 20.49 24.44
C THR A 3 -3.43 21.00 23.57
N PHE A 4 -3.49 20.72 22.29
CA PHE A 4 -2.52 21.19 21.29
C PHE A 4 -3.15 22.33 20.48
N VAL A 5 -2.33 23.32 20.09
CA VAL A 5 -2.76 24.39 19.20
C VAL A 5 -1.74 24.62 18.09
N LYS A 6 -2.23 24.85 16.88
CA LYS A 6 -1.46 25.31 15.72
C LYS A 6 -1.51 26.81 15.64
N ILE A 7 -0.39 27.44 15.28
CA ILE A 7 -0.32 28.89 15.11
C ILE A 7 -0.40 29.26 13.64
N GLU A 8 -1.32 30.15 13.30
CA GLU A 8 -1.48 30.67 11.95
C GLU A 8 -1.31 32.20 11.93
N LYS A 9 -0.64 32.69 10.91
CA LYS A 9 -0.47 34.14 10.69
C LYS A 9 -1.58 34.67 9.79
N SER A 10 -2.26 35.73 10.25
CA SER A 10 -3.24 36.46 9.45
C SER A 10 -2.93 37.96 9.54
N GLY A 11 -2.37 38.51 8.47
CA GLY A 11 -1.83 39.87 8.48
C GLY A 11 -0.70 40.01 9.50
N ASN A 12 -0.84 40.94 10.45
CA ASN A 12 0.12 41.16 11.53
C ASN A 12 -0.21 40.38 12.83
N ARG A 13 -1.20 39.50 12.80
CA ARG A 13 -1.65 38.78 14.00
C ARG A 13 -1.29 37.30 13.90
N PHE A 14 -0.91 36.70 15.04
CA PHE A 14 -0.68 35.26 15.19
C PHE A 14 -1.85 34.66 16.00
N ASN A 15 -2.62 33.80 15.38
CA ASN A 15 -3.79 33.15 15.97
C ASN A 15 -3.43 31.71 16.35
N ALA A 16 -3.94 31.22 17.47
CA ALA A 16 -3.78 29.85 17.91
C ALA A 16 -5.13 29.11 17.75
N TRP A 17 -5.11 27.95 17.14
CA TRP A 17 -6.30 27.14 16.85
C TRP A 17 -6.05 25.72 17.39
N ASP A 18 -7.01 25.16 18.12
CA ASP A 18 -6.96 23.76 18.51
C ASP A 18 -7.46 22.82 17.41
N ALA A 19 -7.47 21.52 17.73
CA ALA A 19 -7.90 20.47 16.81
C ALA A 19 -9.38 20.60 16.38
N GLU A 20 -10.20 21.23 17.20
CA GLU A 20 -11.64 21.44 16.98
C GLU A 20 -11.96 22.76 16.26
N GLY A 21 -10.91 23.54 15.92
CA GLY A 21 -11.06 24.85 15.30
C GLY A 21 -11.41 25.97 16.28
N THR A 22 -11.25 25.76 17.59
CA THR A 22 -11.47 26.77 18.61
C THR A 22 -10.27 27.70 18.71
N LYS A 23 -10.54 28.99 18.79
CA LYS A 23 -9.48 30.00 18.87
C LYS A 23 -9.04 30.28 20.29
N TRP A 24 -7.78 30.06 20.58
CA TRP A 24 -7.16 30.33 21.89
C TRP A 24 -6.48 31.71 21.91
N THR A 25 -7.16 32.71 22.46
CA THR A 25 -6.69 34.10 22.41
C THR A 25 -6.16 34.62 23.72
N SER A 26 -6.67 34.17 24.87
CA SER A 26 -6.41 34.75 26.18
C SER A 26 -5.30 34.06 26.98
N GLU A 27 -5.01 32.80 26.76
CA GLU A 27 -4.06 32.01 27.56
C GLU A 27 -2.65 31.97 26.95
N ILE A 28 -2.46 32.44 25.71
CA ILE A 28 -1.18 32.35 25.01
C ILE A 28 -0.70 33.77 24.66
N SER A 29 0.43 34.19 25.19
CA SER A 29 1.00 35.52 24.88
C SER A 29 1.31 35.67 23.39
N THR A 30 1.22 36.89 22.88
CA THR A 30 1.55 37.19 21.47
C THR A 30 3.00 36.83 21.14
N GLY A 31 3.94 37.02 22.08
CA GLY A 31 5.33 36.60 21.91
C GLY A 31 5.50 35.13 21.78
N THR A 32 4.82 34.34 22.60
CA THR A 32 4.85 32.85 22.53
C THR A 32 4.30 32.35 21.20
N ARG A 33 3.19 32.90 20.74
CA ARG A 33 2.60 32.57 19.42
C ARG A 33 3.54 32.89 18.26
N LYS A 34 4.12 34.09 18.25
CA LYS A 34 5.09 34.54 17.24
C LYS A 34 6.30 33.59 17.19
N ASN A 35 6.89 33.32 18.33
CA ASN A 35 8.07 32.48 18.43
C ASN A 35 7.80 30.98 18.03
N ALA A 36 6.60 30.47 18.27
CA ALA A 36 6.21 29.13 17.83
C ALA A 36 6.02 29.09 16.30
N PHE A 37 5.35 30.11 15.73
CA PHE A 37 5.16 30.22 14.29
C PHE A 37 6.49 30.33 13.53
N GLU A 38 7.38 31.21 13.97
CA GLU A 38 8.70 31.41 13.35
C GLU A 38 9.58 30.15 13.44
N ALA A 39 9.39 29.33 14.47
CA ALA A 39 10.06 28.05 14.64
C ALA A 39 9.40 26.89 13.86
N GLY A 40 8.24 27.10 13.21
CA GLY A 40 7.49 26.04 12.56
C GLY A 40 6.95 24.98 13.52
N MET A 41 6.63 25.38 14.75
CA MET A 41 6.21 24.49 15.84
C MET A 41 4.76 24.77 16.27
N ALA A 42 4.11 23.75 16.80
CA ALA A 42 2.86 23.87 17.54
C ALA A 42 3.12 24.16 19.03
N LEU A 43 2.05 24.37 19.79
CA LEU A 43 2.13 24.54 21.25
C LEU A 43 1.25 23.48 21.92
N GLU A 44 1.77 22.88 23.00
CA GLU A 44 1.05 21.97 23.87
C GLU A 44 0.85 22.61 25.24
N ARG A 45 -0.38 22.51 25.76
CA ARG A 45 -0.71 22.97 27.11
C ARG A 45 -0.31 21.92 28.13
N ARG A 46 0.61 22.25 29.03
CA ARG A 46 1.09 21.40 30.12
C ARG A 46 0.81 22.02 31.46
N ILE A 47 0.79 21.20 32.50
CA ILE A 47 0.64 21.64 33.90
C ILE A 47 1.97 21.44 34.61
N ASN A 48 2.47 22.48 35.28
CA ASN A 48 3.71 22.39 36.07
C ASN A 48 3.48 21.69 37.40
N LYS A 49 4.55 21.44 38.15
CA LYS A 49 4.50 20.77 39.47
C LYS A 49 3.64 21.54 40.52
N SER A 50 3.39 22.82 40.30
CA SER A 50 2.57 23.68 41.17
C SER A 50 1.09 23.76 40.70
N GLY A 51 0.69 22.98 39.71
CA GLY A 51 -0.69 22.95 39.19
C GLY A 51 -1.02 24.06 38.19
N ASN A 52 -0.06 24.92 37.82
CA ASN A 52 -0.30 26.03 36.88
C ASN A 52 -0.10 25.60 35.43
N PRO A 53 -1.01 26.00 34.51
CA PRO A 53 -0.87 25.71 33.10
C PRO A 53 0.21 26.58 32.45
N TYR A 54 0.96 25.97 31.50
CA TYR A 54 1.92 26.67 30.66
C TYR A 54 1.95 26.06 29.26
N TRP A 55 2.47 26.80 28.29
CA TRP A 55 2.54 26.37 26.90
C TRP A 55 3.97 25.97 26.52
N CYS A 56 4.12 24.77 25.99
CA CYS A 56 5.41 24.22 25.55
C CYS A 56 5.42 24.11 24.03
N LYS A 57 6.57 24.43 23.39
CA LYS A 57 6.74 24.22 21.95
C LYS A 57 6.92 22.74 21.68
N VAL A 58 6.19 22.24 20.69
CA VAL A 58 6.24 20.84 20.22
C VAL A 58 6.32 20.78 18.71
N PRO A 59 6.87 19.72 18.12
CA PRO A 59 6.85 19.52 16.67
C PRO A 59 5.42 19.60 16.11
N LEU A 60 5.25 20.17 14.92
CA LEU A 60 3.94 20.28 14.26
C LEU A 60 3.31 18.87 14.05
N SER A 61 4.13 17.83 13.88
CA SER A 61 3.69 16.44 13.77
C SER A 61 2.93 15.92 15.00
N GLU A 62 3.21 16.46 16.20
CA GLU A 62 2.46 16.09 17.41
C GLU A 62 1.06 16.72 17.42
N PHE A 63 0.92 17.94 16.91
CA PHE A 63 -0.40 18.55 16.67
C PHE A 63 -1.18 17.76 15.61
N GLU A 64 -0.55 17.40 14.50
CA GLU A 64 -1.17 16.62 13.43
C GLU A 64 -1.61 15.23 13.94
N ALA A 65 -0.83 14.61 14.82
CA ALA A 65 -1.22 13.37 15.47
C ALA A 65 -2.44 13.54 16.39
N SER A 66 -2.59 14.70 17.04
CA SER A 66 -3.75 15.00 17.90
C SER A 66 -5.05 15.25 17.13
N LEU A 67 -4.98 15.54 15.82
CA LEU A 67 -6.15 15.68 14.94
C LEU A 67 -6.77 14.32 14.59
N VAL A 68 -6.01 13.24 14.73
CA VAL A 68 -6.54 11.89 14.51
C VAL A 68 -7.35 11.53 15.75
N PRO A 69 -8.68 11.33 15.64
CA PRO A 69 -9.46 10.88 16.79
C PRO A 69 -8.85 9.59 17.34
N GLU A 70 -8.58 9.56 18.64
CA GLU A 70 -8.23 8.32 19.32
C GLU A 70 -9.43 7.36 19.14
N PHE A 71 -9.29 6.45 18.19
CA PHE A 71 -10.29 5.42 17.98
C PHE A 71 -10.16 4.43 19.15
N ASP A 72 -11.14 4.45 20.03
CA ASP A 72 -11.19 3.50 21.14
C ASP A 72 -11.45 2.08 20.58
N MET A 73 -10.37 1.33 20.46
CA MET A 73 -10.42 -0.06 20.00
C MET A 73 -11.02 -1.01 21.04
N SER A 74 -11.15 -0.57 22.31
CA SER A 74 -11.71 -1.40 23.39
C SER A 74 -13.19 -1.69 23.23
N SER A 75 -13.89 -0.84 22.46
CA SER A 75 -15.32 -0.97 22.15
C SER A 75 -15.60 -1.80 20.90
N VAL A 76 -14.58 -2.20 20.15
CA VAL A 76 -14.74 -2.99 18.91
C VAL A 76 -14.67 -4.47 19.25
N GLU A 77 -15.81 -5.13 19.27
CA GLU A 77 -15.85 -6.60 19.29
C GLU A 77 -15.34 -7.15 17.96
N VAL A 78 -14.17 -7.81 17.99
CA VAL A 78 -13.63 -8.50 16.85
C VAL A 78 -14.17 -9.93 16.84
N PRO A 79 -14.88 -10.36 15.78
CA PRO A 79 -15.29 -11.75 15.65
C PRO A 79 -14.09 -12.68 15.78
N SER A 80 -14.24 -13.77 16.51
CA SER A 80 -13.15 -14.73 16.78
C SER A 80 -12.50 -15.28 15.51
N GLU A 81 -13.28 -15.43 14.46
CA GLU A 81 -12.82 -15.87 13.13
C GLU A 81 -11.79 -14.91 12.48
N HIS A 82 -11.80 -13.64 12.87
CA HIS A 82 -10.87 -12.64 12.35
C HIS A 82 -9.68 -12.37 13.29
N ALA A 83 -9.69 -12.91 14.50
CA ALA A 83 -8.68 -12.63 15.52
C ALA A 83 -7.27 -13.04 15.07
N GLU A 84 -7.12 -14.22 14.45
CA GLU A 84 -5.82 -14.69 13.95
C GLU A 84 -5.25 -13.79 12.86
N VAL A 85 -6.10 -13.39 11.90
CA VAL A 85 -5.70 -12.50 10.80
C VAL A 85 -5.28 -11.13 11.33
N LEU A 86 -6.00 -10.59 12.29
CA LEU A 86 -5.67 -9.31 12.91
C LEU A 86 -4.36 -9.41 13.72
N ASN A 87 -4.16 -10.47 14.49
CA ASN A 87 -2.93 -10.71 15.24
C ASN A 87 -1.73 -10.85 14.29
N PHE A 88 -1.89 -11.55 13.16
CA PHE A 88 -0.86 -11.64 12.14
C PHE A 88 -0.53 -10.25 11.57
N ILE A 89 -1.53 -9.44 11.18
CA ILE A 89 -1.30 -8.09 10.66
C ILE A 89 -0.59 -7.21 11.70
N HIS A 90 -1.02 -7.24 12.96
CA HIS A 90 -0.41 -6.47 14.04
C HIS A 90 1.05 -6.84 14.29
N SER A 91 1.38 -8.13 14.29
CA SER A 91 2.73 -8.62 14.53
C SER A 91 3.63 -8.58 13.28
N SER A 92 3.07 -8.40 12.10
CA SER A 92 3.76 -8.54 10.81
C SER A 92 4.96 -7.61 10.61
N TYR A 93 5.02 -6.48 11.32
CA TYR A 93 6.15 -5.56 11.19
C TYR A 93 7.49 -6.17 11.57
N LYS A 94 7.47 -7.19 12.42
CA LYS A 94 8.66 -7.98 12.80
C LYS A 94 9.22 -8.79 11.63
N LEU A 95 8.38 -9.12 10.64
CA LEU A 95 8.75 -9.86 9.44
C LEU A 95 9.35 -8.97 8.36
N LYS A 96 9.24 -7.65 8.50
CA LYS A 96 9.84 -6.70 7.56
C LYS A 96 11.38 -6.77 7.65
N PRO A 97 12.10 -7.00 6.53
CA PRO A 97 13.56 -7.05 6.58
C PRO A 97 14.17 -5.71 6.98
N ARG A 98 15.30 -5.76 7.70
CA ARG A 98 15.98 -4.55 8.21
C ARG A 98 16.40 -3.58 7.12
N GLY A 99 16.77 -4.08 5.93
CA GLY A 99 17.17 -3.26 4.79
C GLY A 99 16.04 -2.51 4.11
N LEU A 100 14.77 -2.84 4.37
CA LEU A 100 13.62 -2.14 3.82
C LEU A 100 13.22 -0.97 4.74
N VAL A 101 13.43 0.26 4.28
CA VAL A 101 13.00 1.46 4.99
C VAL A 101 11.54 1.73 4.69
N MET A 102 10.65 1.38 5.60
CA MET A 102 9.20 1.59 5.48
C MET A 102 8.58 1.79 6.87
N LYS A 103 7.66 2.75 7.00
CA LYS A 103 6.91 2.97 8.24
C LYS A 103 6.03 1.76 8.56
N GLU A 104 5.87 1.46 9.84
CA GLU A 104 5.09 0.33 10.34
C GLU A 104 3.67 0.30 9.79
N LEU A 105 2.95 1.42 9.85
CA LEU A 105 1.59 1.52 9.35
C LEU A 105 1.50 1.16 7.85
N LYS A 106 2.45 1.65 7.04
CA LYS A 106 2.50 1.36 5.61
C LYS A 106 2.72 -0.13 5.33
N TRP A 107 3.62 -0.77 6.09
CA TRP A 107 3.84 -2.20 6.01
C TRP A 107 2.58 -3.00 6.38
N LYS A 108 1.92 -2.65 7.48
CA LYS A 108 0.68 -3.29 7.92
C LYS A 108 -0.46 -3.14 6.89
N TYR A 109 -0.55 -2.01 6.19
CA TYR A 109 -1.50 -1.85 5.09
C TYR A 109 -1.23 -2.80 3.92
N LEU A 110 0.05 -2.99 3.54
CA LEU A 110 0.41 -3.94 2.48
C LEU A 110 0.03 -5.37 2.88
N VAL A 111 0.42 -5.79 4.08
CA VAL A 111 0.09 -7.12 4.62
C VAL A 111 -1.43 -7.32 4.68
N ARG A 112 -2.18 -6.33 5.22
CA ARG A 112 -3.64 -6.38 5.28
C ARG A 112 -4.28 -6.55 3.90
N GLY A 113 -3.81 -5.79 2.89
CA GLY A 113 -4.30 -5.89 1.52
C GLY A 113 -4.09 -7.28 0.94
N ALA A 114 -2.88 -7.81 1.10
CA ALA A 114 -2.50 -9.13 0.60
C ALA A 114 -3.26 -10.28 1.28
N VAL A 115 -3.38 -10.25 2.60
CA VAL A 115 -4.13 -11.27 3.36
C VAL A 115 -5.60 -11.31 2.94
N ARG A 116 -6.17 -10.16 2.57
CA ARG A 116 -7.56 -10.05 2.09
C ARG A 116 -7.72 -10.34 0.59
N GLY A 117 -6.70 -10.83 -0.10
CA GLY A 117 -6.75 -11.12 -1.54
C GLY A 117 -6.96 -9.87 -2.42
N LYS A 118 -6.58 -8.67 -1.94
CA LYS A 118 -6.71 -7.43 -2.71
C LYS A 118 -5.53 -7.22 -3.63
N ASN A 119 -5.79 -6.72 -4.83
CA ASN A 119 -4.72 -6.30 -5.73
C ASN A 119 -4.03 -5.06 -5.17
N LEU A 120 -2.70 -5.07 -5.16
CA LEU A 120 -1.86 -4.01 -4.61
C LEU A 120 -1.03 -3.38 -5.73
N LEU A 121 -1.03 -2.07 -5.82
CA LEU A 121 -0.15 -1.32 -6.74
C LEU A 121 0.80 -0.45 -5.94
N MET A 122 2.11 -0.71 -6.08
CA MET A 122 3.17 0.09 -5.49
C MET A 122 3.73 1.07 -6.51
N THR A 123 3.49 2.36 -6.28
CA THR A 123 3.95 3.42 -7.18
C THR A 123 5.06 4.27 -6.55
N GLY A 124 5.90 4.85 -7.37
CA GLY A 124 6.96 5.77 -6.94
C GLY A 124 8.12 5.84 -7.94
N PRO A 125 9.10 6.71 -7.70
CA PRO A 125 10.26 6.85 -8.58
C PRO A 125 11.12 5.59 -8.64
N ALA A 126 11.97 5.50 -9.66
CA ALA A 126 12.95 4.40 -9.77
C ALA A 126 13.85 4.36 -8.53
N GLY A 127 14.26 3.17 -8.12
CA GLY A 127 15.18 2.98 -6.99
C GLY A 127 14.58 3.19 -5.58
N CYS A 128 13.31 3.57 -5.43
CA CYS A 128 12.69 3.78 -4.09
C CYS A 128 12.33 2.48 -3.34
N GLY A 129 12.71 1.30 -3.87
CA GLY A 129 12.55 0.02 -3.16
C GLY A 129 11.21 -0.68 -3.37
N LYS A 130 10.43 -0.36 -4.42
CA LYS A 130 9.12 -1.00 -4.70
C LYS A 130 9.23 -2.53 -4.85
N THR A 131 10.11 -2.99 -5.73
CA THR A 131 10.33 -4.43 -5.97
C THR A 131 10.85 -5.13 -4.70
N MET A 132 11.72 -4.46 -3.92
CA MET A 132 12.16 -4.97 -2.63
C MET A 132 10.99 -5.12 -1.67
N ALA A 133 10.14 -4.11 -1.56
CA ALA A 133 8.95 -4.15 -0.70
C ALA A 133 7.98 -5.27 -1.10
N ALA A 134 7.74 -5.44 -2.41
CA ALA A 134 6.90 -6.49 -2.95
C ALA A 134 7.44 -7.89 -2.62
N LYS A 135 8.73 -8.14 -2.88
CA LYS A 135 9.39 -9.41 -2.54
C LYS A 135 9.41 -9.67 -1.03
N SER A 136 9.61 -8.62 -0.23
CA SER A 136 9.57 -8.74 1.23
C SER A 136 8.17 -9.08 1.75
N LEU A 137 7.12 -8.54 1.11
CA LEU A 137 5.75 -8.89 1.42
C LEU A 137 5.45 -10.37 1.12
N VAL A 138 5.87 -10.83 -0.06
CA VAL A 138 5.75 -12.25 -0.47
C VAL A 138 6.38 -13.16 0.58
N ASN A 139 7.63 -12.90 0.96
CA ASN A 139 8.35 -13.68 1.97
C ASN A 139 7.65 -13.67 3.35
N ALA A 140 7.05 -12.52 3.72
CA ALA A 140 6.36 -12.40 5.01
C ALA A 140 5.03 -13.18 5.05
N LEU A 141 4.41 -13.43 3.91
CA LEU A 141 3.15 -14.16 3.80
C LEU A 141 3.34 -15.68 3.79
N ASP A 142 4.54 -16.16 3.45
CA ASP A 142 4.88 -17.59 3.34
C ASP A 142 3.87 -18.37 2.48
N ARG A 143 3.58 -17.82 1.28
CA ARG A 143 2.62 -18.36 0.32
C ARG A 143 3.33 -18.73 -0.99
N PRO A 144 2.75 -19.59 -1.83
CA PRO A 144 3.25 -19.81 -3.18
C PRO A 144 3.40 -18.48 -3.92
N ASP A 145 4.55 -18.23 -4.53
CA ASP A 145 4.82 -16.98 -5.20
C ASP A 145 5.30 -17.16 -6.64
N PHE A 146 4.96 -16.17 -7.46
CA PHE A 146 5.33 -16.12 -8.87
C PHE A 146 5.75 -14.70 -9.23
N TYR A 147 6.78 -14.58 -10.03
CA TYR A 147 7.34 -13.30 -10.46
C TYR A 147 7.32 -13.15 -11.99
N PHE A 148 6.78 -12.03 -12.46
CA PHE A 148 6.74 -11.67 -13.88
C PHE A 148 7.23 -10.24 -14.05
N ASN A 149 8.32 -10.05 -14.82
CA ASN A 149 8.78 -8.72 -15.25
C ASN A 149 8.08 -8.35 -16.55
N LEU A 150 7.05 -7.55 -16.46
CA LEU A 150 6.26 -7.14 -17.63
C LEU A 150 6.93 -6.05 -18.46
N GLY A 151 7.86 -5.29 -17.87
CA GLY A 151 8.62 -4.29 -18.60
C GLY A 151 9.67 -4.88 -19.54
N ALA A 152 10.09 -6.12 -19.33
CA ALA A 152 11.03 -6.85 -20.17
C ALA A 152 10.37 -7.84 -21.14
N THR A 153 9.05 -8.01 -21.05
CA THR A 153 8.29 -8.97 -21.86
C THR A 153 8.04 -8.40 -23.26
N GLN A 154 8.59 -9.04 -24.28
CA GLN A 154 8.37 -8.65 -25.68
C GLN A 154 7.13 -9.32 -26.28
N ASP A 155 6.80 -10.54 -25.86
CA ASP A 155 5.61 -11.28 -26.26
C ASP A 155 4.72 -11.56 -25.03
N PRO A 156 3.72 -10.69 -24.76
CA PRO A 156 2.80 -10.85 -23.64
C PRO A 156 1.91 -12.08 -23.76
N ARG A 157 1.52 -12.47 -24.96
CA ARG A 157 0.65 -13.65 -25.17
C ARG A 157 1.39 -14.91 -24.74
N SER A 158 2.59 -15.10 -25.23
CA SER A 158 3.44 -16.24 -24.83
C SER A 158 3.67 -16.30 -23.32
N THR A 159 3.92 -15.14 -22.69
CA THR A 159 4.23 -15.05 -21.27
C THR A 159 3.01 -15.26 -20.38
N LEU A 160 1.84 -14.73 -20.76
CA LEU A 160 0.64 -14.72 -19.92
C LEU A 160 -0.38 -15.80 -20.31
N ILE A 161 -0.45 -16.23 -21.56
CA ILE A 161 -1.40 -17.23 -22.02
C ILE A 161 -0.68 -18.56 -22.25
N GLY A 162 0.27 -18.59 -23.16
CA GLY A 162 1.01 -19.78 -23.54
C GLY A 162 1.34 -19.81 -25.02
N ASN A 163 1.84 -20.93 -25.48
CA ASN A 163 2.30 -21.13 -26.86
C ASN A 163 1.78 -22.42 -27.46
N THR A 164 1.52 -22.37 -28.76
CA THR A 164 1.26 -23.56 -29.55
C THR A 164 2.58 -24.15 -30.06
N HIS A 165 2.81 -25.41 -29.79
CA HIS A 165 3.99 -26.17 -30.21
C HIS A 165 3.62 -27.26 -31.19
N PHE A 166 4.57 -27.63 -32.04
CA PHE A 166 4.46 -28.80 -32.89
C PHE A 166 5.48 -29.87 -32.48
N ASP A 167 4.98 -31.05 -32.20
CA ASP A 167 5.80 -32.25 -31.97
C ASP A 167 5.52 -33.29 -33.02
N LYS A 168 6.55 -33.97 -33.55
CA LYS A 168 6.39 -34.98 -34.62
C LYS A 168 5.55 -36.17 -34.23
N LYS A 169 5.44 -36.47 -32.94
CA LYS A 169 4.68 -37.62 -32.44
C LYS A 169 3.29 -37.23 -31.93
N LYS A 170 3.16 -36.05 -31.33
CA LYS A 170 1.92 -35.57 -30.72
C LYS A 170 1.11 -34.64 -31.61
N GLY A 171 1.69 -34.20 -32.73
CA GLY A 171 1.06 -33.17 -33.56
C GLY A 171 1.20 -31.73 -32.93
N THR A 172 0.27 -30.88 -33.29
CA THR A 172 0.15 -29.54 -32.70
C THR A 172 -0.52 -29.63 -31.34
N TYR A 173 0.08 -28.98 -30.32
CA TYR A 173 -0.49 -28.91 -28.98
C TYR A 173 -0.25 -27.55 -28.36
N PHE A 174 -1.17 -27.10 -27.52
CA PHE A 174 -1.03 -25.88 -26.73
C PHE A 174 -0.33 -26.17 -25.40
N SER A 175 0.59 -25.29 -25.00
CA SER A 175 1.27 -25.33 -23.71
C SER A 175 0.97 -24.06 -22.93
N GLU A 176 0.31 -24.21 -21.79
CA GLU A 176 0.00 -23.12 -20.87
C GLU A 176 1.26 -22.45 -20.35
N SER A 177 1.16 -21.14 -20.13
CA SER A 177 2.24 -20.36 -19.52
C SER A 177 2.36 -20.61 -18.01
N LEU A 178 3.49 -20.15 -17.44
CA LEU A 178 3.66 -20.13 -15.98
C LEU A 178 2.61 -19.22 -15.30
N PHE A 179 2.12 -18.19 -15.99
CA PHE A 179 1.09 -17.29 -15.46
C PHE A 179 -0.26 -17.99 -15.29
N VAL A 180 -0.67 -18.84 -16.22
CA VAL A 180 -1.85 -19.69 -16.09
C VAL A 180 -1.77 -20.57 -14.84
N LYS A 181 -0.61 -21.21 -14.63
CA LYS A 181 -0.36 -21.99 -13.42
C LYS A 181 -0.42 -21.09 -12.15
N ALA A 182 0.15 -19.91 -12.22
CA ALA A 182 0.17 -18.99 -11.09
C ALA A 182 -1.24 -18.57 -10.65
N ILE A 183 -2.09 -18.15 -11.60
CA ILE A 183 -3.48 -17.75 -11.29
C ILE A 183 -4.35 -18.91 -10.84
N SER A 184 -4.02 -20.14 -11.21
CA SER A 184 -4.72 -21.37 -10.80
C SER A 184 -4.26 -21.91 -9.44
N THR A 185 -3.20 -21.36 -8.86
CA THR A 185 -2.65 -21.81 -7.57
C THR A 185 -3.35 -21.07 -6.42
N PRO A 186 -4.12 -21.75 -5.56
CA PRO A 186 -4.81 -21.10 -4.45
C PRO A 186 -3.84 -20.35 -3.52
N ASN A 187 -4.26 -19.20 -3.02
CA ASN A 187 -3.49 -18.33 -2.12
C ASN A 187 -2.14 -17.83 -2.68
N ALA A 188 -1.88 -17.99 -3.97
CA ALA A 188 -0.64 -17.50 -4.57
C ALA A 188 -0.51 -15.98 -4.50
N VAL A 189 0.72 -15.51 -4.38
CA VAL A 189 1.09 -14.10 -4.51
C VAL A 189 1.79 -13.91 -5.85
N ILE A 190 1.20 -13.13 -6.74
CA ILE A 190 1.71 -12.92 -8.09
C ILE A 190 2.27 -11.51 -8.19
N LEU A 191 3.59 -11.39 -8.35
CA LEU A 191 4.28 -10.13 -8.51
C LEU A 191 4.40 -9.76 -10.00
N LEU A 192 3.76 -8.65 -10.37
CA LEU A 192 3.81 -8.04 -11.70
C LEU A 192 4.73 -6.81 -11.64
N ASP A 193 6.00 -7.01 -11.98
CA ASP A 193 7.00 -5.96 -11.87
C ASP A 193 7.04 -5.10 -13.14
N GLU A 194 7.32 -3.79 -12.98
CA GLU A 194 7.38 -2.80 -14.04
C GLU A 194 6.10 -2.69 -14.89
N LEU A 195 4.92 -2.80 -14.26
CA LEU A 195 3.63 -2.79 -14.95
C LEU A 195 3.41 -1.55 -15.82
N SER A 196 3.95 -0.38 -15.43
CA SER A 196 3.87 0.86 -16.24
C SER A 196 4.61 0.79 -17.59
N ARG A 197 5.51 -0.18 -17.76
CA ARG A 197 6.27 -0.41 -18.98
C ARG A 197 5.78 -1.62 -19.77
N ALA A 198 4.74 -2.27 -19.29
CA ALA A 198 4.15 -3.42 -19.95
C ALA A 198 3.63 -3.07 -21.35
N HIS A 199 3.80 -4.00 -22.28
CA HIS A 199 3.24 -3.87 -23.62
C HIS A 199 1.69 -3.72 -23.54
N PRO A 200 1.05 -2.92 -24.41
CA PRO A 200 -0.42 -2.75 -24.41
C PRO A 200 -1.22 -4.06 -24.39
N ASP A 201 -0.76 -5.08 -25.11
CA ASP A 201 -1.42 -6.38 -25.15
C ASP A 201 -1.42 -7.10 -23.77
N ALA A 202 -0.37 -6.88 -22.94
CA ALA A 202 -0.37 -7.39 -21.58
C ALA A 202 -1.50 -6.78 -20.75
N TRP A 203 -1.78 -5.49 -20.91
CA TRP A 203 -2.88 -4.82 -20.24
C TRP A 203 -4.23 -5.41 -20.63
N ASN A 204 -4.44 -5.65 -21.93
CA ASN A 204 -5.69 -6.25 -22.43
C ASN A 204 -5.93 -7.64 -21.83
N ILE A 205 -4.87 -8.46 -21.72
CA ILE A 205 -4.93 -9.79 -21.10
C ILE A 205 -5.22 -9.69 -19.61
N LEU A 206 -4.58 -8.74 -18.90
CA LEU A 206 -4.68 -8.60 -17.45
C LEU A 206 -6.00 -7.94 -16.99
N MET A 207 -6.73 -7.24 -17.86
CA MET A 207 -7.95 -6.52 -17.47
C MET A 207 -8.95 -7.44 -16.77
N THR A 208 -9.29 -8.58 -17.36
CA THR A 208 -10.26 -9.52 -16.79
C THR A 208 -9.71 -10.28 -15.56
N VAL A 209 -8.40 -10.51 -15.55
CA VAL A 209 -7.72 -11.20 -14.44
C VAL A 209 -7.66 -10.32 -13.18
N LEU A 210 -7.41 -9.03 -13.34
CA LEU A 210 -7.28 -8.08 -12.23
C LEU A 210 -8.62 -7.50 -11.77
N ASP A 211 -9.66 -7.59 -12.57
CA ASP A 211 -11.00 -7.11 -12.21
C ASP A 211 -11.62 -7.97 -11.12
N ASN A 212 -12.04 -7.35 -10.01
CA ASN A 212 -12.64 -8.06 -8.88
C ASN A 212 -13.96 -8.77 -9.22
N GLY A 213 -14.68 -8.30 -10.25
CA GLY A 213 -15.95 -8.88 -10.68
C GLY A 213 -15.80 -10.02 -11.68
N GLN A 214 -14.64 -10.11 -12.34
CA GLN A 214 -14.42 -11.07 -13.43
C GLN A 214 -13.47 -12.19 -13.01
N ARG A 215 -12.22 -11.87 -12.67
CA ARG A 215 -11.23 -12.83 -12.16
C ARG A 215 -11.07 -14.08 -13.03
N TYR A 216 -10.86 -13.89 -14.35
CA TYR A 216 -10.61 -14.98 -15.28
C TYR A 216 -9.63 -14.62 -16.39
N LEU A 217 -9.03 -15.63 -16.98
CA LEU A 217 -8.21 -15.55 -18.20
C LEU A 217 -8.80 -16.47 -19.27
N ARG A 218 -8.93 -15.96 -20.51
CA ARG A 218 -9.35 -16.78 -21.66
C ARG A 218 -8.11 -17.33 -22.37
N LEU A 219 -8.15 -18.61 -22.69
CA LEU A 219 -7.14 -19.31 -23.48
C LEU A 219 -7.71 -19.55 -24.89
N ASP A 220 -7.78 -18.49 -25.68
CA ASP A 220 -8.38 -18.56 -27.04
C ASP A 220 -7.60 -19.46 -28.02
N GLU A 221 -6.36 -19.79 -27.69
CA GLU A 221 -5.46 -20.66 -28.48
C GLU A 221 -5.49 -22.12 -28.05
N ALA A 222 -6.14 -22.42 -26.91
CA ALA A 222 -6.35 -23.78 -26.46
C ALA A 222 -7.55 -24.43 -27.21
N ASP A 223 -7.49 -25.71 -27.41
CA ASP A 223 -8.60 -26.47 -27.98
C ASP A 223 -9.85 -26.28 -27.10
N GLY A 224 -10.91 -25.63 -27.66
CA GLY A 224 -12.14 -25.38 -26.95
C GLY A 224 -12.25 -24.00 -26.29
N SER A 225 -11.29 -23.07 -26.46
CA SER A 225 -11.31 -21.72 -25.89
C SER A 225 -11.60 -21.71 -24.38
N GLU A 226 -10.80 -22.41 -23.62
CA GLU A 226 -10.97 -22.60 -22.18
C GLU A 226 -10.86 -21.27 -21.41
N THR A 227 -11.65 -21.18 -20.35
CA THR A 227 -11.58 -20.04 -19.41
C THR A 227 -11.03 -20.53 -18.07
N VAL A 228 -9.89 -19.96 -17.68
CA VAL A 228 -9.23 -20.26 -16.40
C VAL A 228 -9.64 -19.21 -15.38
N LYS A 229 -10.30 -19.63 -14.30
CA LYS A 229 -10.64 -18.73 -13.19
C LYS A 229 -9.43 -18.53 -12.28
N VAL A 230 -9.26 -17.29 -11.81
CA VAL A 230 -8.28 -17.00 -10.78
C VAL A 230 -8.70 -17.68 -9.48
N ALA A 231 -7.83 -18.50 -8.93
CA ALA A 231 -8.08 -19.27 -7.72
C ALA A 231 -8.33 -18.37 -6.50
N GLU A 232 -9.00 -18.94 -5.50
CA GLU A 232 -9.30 -18.24 -4.26
C GLU A 232 -8.02 -17.83 -3.52
N GLY A 233 -8.04 -16.64 -2.89
CA GLY A 233 -6.94 -16.11 -2.11
C GLY A 233 -5.76 -15.59 -2.94
N VAL A 234 -5.78 -15.69 -4.27
CA VAL A 234 -4.73 -15.13 -5.13
C VAL A 234 -4.68 -13.62 -5.00
N THR A 235 -3.49 -13.10 -4.74
CA THR A 235 -3.20 -11.67 -4.60
C THR A 235 -2.21 -11.23 -5.66
N PHE A 236 -2.55 -10.17 -6.38
CA PHE A 236 -1.62 -9.52 -7.31
C PHE A 236 -0.94 -8.34 -6.63
N VAL A 237 0.39 -8.29 -6.76
CA VAL A 237 1.22 -7.18 -6.27
C VAL A 237 1.95 -6.61 -7.49
N ALA A 238 1.59 -5.41 -7.90
CA ALA A 238 2.20 -4.75 -9.04
C ALA A 238 3.13 -3.62 -8.61
N THR A 239 4.19 -3.38 -9.38
CA THR A 239 5.03 -2.19 -9.24
C THR A 239 4.94 -1.32 -10.49
N ALA A 240 4.96 -0.01 -10.30
CA ALA A 240 4.96 0.95 -11.40
C ALA A 240 5.85 2.15 -11.08
N ASN A 241 6.59 2.60 -12.09
CA ASN A 241 7.31 3.86 -12.02
C ASN A 241 6.35 4.97 -12.47
N ILE A 242 6.07 5.91 -11.58
CA ILE A 242 5.22 7.07 -11.84
C ILE A 242 6.00 8.34 -11.50
N GLY A 243 6.03 9.28 -12.40
CA GLY A 243 6.68 10.58 -12.29
C GLY A 243 6.74 11.24 -13.67
N ASN A 244 6.97 12.54 -13.71
CA ASN A 244 7.05 13.32 -14.97
C ASN A 244 8.12 12.79 -15.93
N GLU A 245 9.11 12.04 -15.42
CA GLU A 245 10.20 11.42 -16.20
C GLU A 245 9.73 10.17 -16.96
N TYR A 246 8.56 9.62 -16.65
CA TYR A 246 8.05 8.35 -17.20
C TYR A 246 6.75 8.51 -17.99
N THR A 247 6.23 9.73 -18.10
CA THR A 247 4.98 10.04 -18.80
C THR A 247 5.17 10.63 -20.19
N SER A 248 6.40 10.72 -20.67
CA SER A 248 6.68 11.21 -22.01
C SER A 248 6.84 10.05 -23.00
N THR A 249 5.74 9.63 -23.58
CA THR A 249 5.57 9.30 -25.02
C THR A 249 4.11 9.11 -25.30
#